data_f7b89a564961fdb2af4642148fc96403
#
_entry.id   f7b89a564961fdb2af4642148fc96403
#
_cell.length_a   1.000
_cell.length_b   1.000
_cell.length_c   1.000
_cell.angle_alpha   90.00
_cell.angle_beta   90.00
_cell.angle_gamma   90.00
#
_symmetry.space_group_name_H-M   'P 1'
#
loop_
_entity.id
_entity.type
_entity.pdbx_description
1 polymer ?
#
loop_
_entity_poly.entity_id
_entity_poly.type
_entity_poly.pdbx_seq_one_letter_code
_entity_poly.pdbx_strand_id
1 'polypeptide(L)' 'MKAPSHLSKKARELWREILREYEIDDPAGLAILKTAMEAWDRAREAREAIDREGPTYTDR' A
#
# COMPACT_ATOMS: atom_id res chain seq x y z
N MET A 1 -7.55 2.08 -15.70
CA MET A 1 -6.79 0.90 -15.28
C MET A 1 -7.26 0.42 -13.93
N LYS A 2 -7.51 -0.85 -13.84
CA LYS A 2 -8.09 -1.42 -12.64
C LYS A 2 -7.01 -1.75 -11.61
N ALA A 3 -7.27 -1.42 -10.37
CA ALA A 3 -6.33 -1.74 -9.30
C ALA A 3 -6.27 -3.25 -9.09
N PRO A 4 -5.10 -3.78 -8.69
CA PRO A 4 -5.00 -5.21 -8.37
C PRO A 4 -5.97 -5.57 -7.26
N SER A 5 -6.63 -6.70 -7.41
CA SER A 5 -7.68 -7.09 -6.48
C SER A 5 -7.14 -7.55 -5.13
N HIS A 6 -5.88 -7.93 -5.06
CA HIS A 6 -5.30 -8.38 -3.80
C HIS A 6 -4.93 -7.25 -2.86
N LEU A 7 -4.99 -6.02 -3.33
CA LEU A 7 -4.70 -4.87 -2.49
C LEU A 7 -5.88 -4.56 -1.58
N SER A 8 -5.60 -3.99 -0.43
CA SER A 8 -6.65 -3.56 0.47
C SER A 8 -7.44 -2.42 -0.18
N LYS A 9 -8.59 -2.12 0.40
CA LYS A 9 -9.42 -1.04 -0.11
C LYS A 9 -8.66 0.28 -0.10
N LYS A 10 -7.94 0.56 0.98
CA LYS A 10 -7.15 1.79 1.07
C LYS A 10 -6.08 1.85 0.01
N ALA A 11 -5.38 0.73 -0.20
CA ALA A 11 -4.32 0.70 -1.21
C ALA A 11 -4.90 0.89 -2.60
N ARG A 12 -6.08 0.31 -2.87
CA ARG A 12 -6.70 0.49 -4.17
C ARG A 12 -7.13 1.93 -4.40
N GLU A 13 -7.62 2.60 -3.36
CA GLU A 13 -7.96 4.01 -3.48
C GLU A 13 -6.72 4.84 -3.78
N LEU A 14 -5.64 4.55 -3.08
CA LEU A 14 -4.38 5.26 -3.30
C LEU A 14 -3.84 4.99 -4.70
N TRP A 15 -3.96 3.76 -5.16
CA TRP A 15 -3.57 3.38 -6.51
C TRP A 15 -4.27 4.27 -7.54
N ARG A 16 -5.59 4.41 -7.40
CA ARG A 16 -6.36 5.21 -8.35
C ARG A 16 -5.99 6.69 -8.28
N GLU A 17 -5.75 7.20 -7.08
CA GLU A 17 -5.37 8.59 -6.92
C GLU A 17 -4.03 8.89 -7.57
N ILE A 18 -3.05 7.99 -7.37
CA ILE A 18 -1.74 8.20 -7.93
C ILE A 18 -1.79 8.11 -9.45
N LEU A 19 -2.55 7.16 -9.98
CA LEU A 19 -2.69 7.05 -11.42
C LEU A 19 -3.25 8.33 -12.03
N ARG A 20 -4.26 8.90 -11.38
CA ARG A 20 -4.88 10.11 -11.89
C ARG A 20 -3.95 11.30 -11.77
N GLU A 21 -3.26 11.39 -10.64
CA GLU A 21 -2.40 12.53 -10.36
C GLU A 21 -1.19 12.58 -11.30
N TYR A 22 -0.60 11.43 -11.56
CA TYR A 22 0.65 11.36 -12.31
C TYR A 22 0.48 10.81 -13.70
N GLU A 23 -0.74 10.46 -14.08
CA GLU A 23 -1.05 9.97 -15.42
C GLU A 23 -0.13 8.83 -15.86
N ILE A 24 0.07 7.88 -14.96
CA ILE A 24 0.90 6.72 -15.25
C ILE A 24 0.13 5.78 -16.16
N ASP A 25 0.69 5.47 -17.33
CA ASP A 25 0.01 4.58 -18.26
C ASP A 25 0.95 3.59 -18.92
N ASP A 26 2.23 3.59 -18.58
CA ASP A 26 3.17 2.66 -19.15
C ASP A 26 3.34 1.44 -18.25
N PRO A 27 3.67 0.26 -18.84
CA PRO A 27 3.76 -0.95 -18.03
C PRO A 27 4.79 -0.89 -16.91
N ALA A 28 5.92 -0.24 -17.16
CA ALA A 28 6.96 -0.16 -16.14
C ALA A 28 6.48 0.67 -14.95
N GLY A 29 5.83 1.79 -15.22
CA GLY A 29 5.31 2.62 -14.16
C GLY A 29 4.23 1.91 -13.36
N LEU A 30 3.36 1.17 -14.04
CA LEU A 30 2.31 0.42 -13.37
C LEU A 30 2.90 -0.70 -12.50
N ALA A 31 3.96 -1.35 -12.97
CA ALA A 31 4.60 -2.40 -12.18
C ALA A 31 5.23 -1.83 -10.92
N ILE A 32 5.87 -0.67 -11.04
CA ILE A 32 6.47 -0.02 -9.88
C ILE A 32 5.38 0.40 -8.90
N LEU A 33 4.30 0.95 -9.40
CA LEU A 33 3.19 1.36 -8.54
C LEU A 33 2.58 0.17 -7.81
N LYS A 34 2.41 -0.95 -8.52
CA LYS A 34 1.86 -2.15 -7.91
C LYS A 34 2.76 -2.61 -6.76
N THR A 35 4.06 -2.65 -6.99
CA THR A 35 5.00 -3.06 -5.96
C THR A 35 4.97 -2.10 -4.78
N ALA A 36 4.90 -0.81 -5.06
CA ALA A 36 4.84 0.19 -3.99
C ALA A 36 3.58 0.02 -3.15
N MET A 37 2.45 -0.26 -3.80
CA MET A 37 1.20 -0.42 -3.08
C MET A 37 1.19 -1.70 -2.25
N GLU A 38 1.80 -2.74 -2.75
CA GLU A 38 1.93 -3.98 -1.99
C GLU A 38 2.79 -3.76 -0.75
N ALA A 39 3.88 -3.03 -0.89
CA ALA A 39 4.74 -2.72 0.24
C ALA A 39 4.01 -1.83 1.25
N TRP A 40 3.25 -0.88 0.76
CA TRP A 40 2.47 0.00 1.61
C TRP A 40 1.44 -0.79 2.43
N ASP A 41 0.79 -1.74 1.77
CA ASP A 41 -0.21 -2.57 2.44
C ASP A 41 0.43 -3.40 3.54
N ARG A 42 1.58 -3.99 3.26
CA ARG A 42 2.27 -4.81 4.25
C ARG A 42 2.73 -3.97 5.43
N ALA A 43 3.26 -2.79 5.16
CA ALA A 43 3.70 -1.90 6.23
C ALA A 43 2.53 -1.49 7.10
N ARG A 44 1.39 -1.23 6.47
CA ARG A 44 0.20 -0.83 7.22
C ARG A 44 -0.30 -1.96 8.10
N GLU A 45 -0.31 -3.18 7.56
CA GLU A 45 -0.73 -4.34 8.33
C GLU A 45 0.17 -4.58 9.52
N ALA A 46 1.48 -4.43 9.32
CA ALA A 46 2.43 -4.61 10.41
C ALA A 46 2.22 -3.55 11.48
N ARG A 47 1.98 -2.33 11.08
CA ARG A 47 1.74 -1.26 12.03
C ARG A 47 0.45 -1.49 12.81
N GLU A 48 -0.59 -1.95 12.13
CA GLU A 48 -1.85 -2.23 12.81
C GLU A 48 -1.70 -3.37 13.80
N ALA A 49 -0.90 -4.37 13.47
CA ALA A 49 -0.66 -5.47 14.38
C ALA A 49 0.07 -4.98 15.63
N ILE A 50 1.05 -4.12 15.45
CA ILE A 50 1.76 -3.57 16.59
C ILE A 50 0.83 -2.72 17.46
N ASP A 51 0.00 -1.92 16.83
CA ASP A 51 -0.94 -1.08 17.57
C ASP A 51 -1.93 -1.93 18.37
N ARG A 52 -2.40 -3.01 17.75
CA ARG A 52 -3.40 -3.87 18.39
C ARG A 52 -2.81 -4.62 19.58
N GLU A 53 -1.59 -5.09 19.42
CA GLU A 53 -0.96 -5.88 20.47
C GLU A 53 -0.16 -5.06 21.46
N GLY A 54 0.06 -3.79 21.11
CA GLY A 54 0.89 -2.94 21.93
C GLY A 54 2.35 -3.16 21.68
N PRO A 55 3.19 -2.29 22.22
CA PRO A 55 4.61 -2.46 22.03
C PRO A 55 5.08 -3.71 22.73
N THR A 56 5.84 -4.48 22.02
CA THR A 56 6.32 -5.73 22.59
C THR A 56 7.58 -5.55 23.39
N TYR A 57 8.27 -4.42 23.25
CA TYR A 57 9.43 -4.17 24.06
C TYR A 57 9.13 -2.99 24.93
N THR A 58 9.64 -3.03 26.15
CA THR A 58 9.51 -1.90 27.00
C THR A 58 10.87 -1.40 27.17
N ASP A 59 11.01 -0.22 27.10
CA ASP A 59 12.22 0.24 27.37
C ASP A 59 12.42 0.64 28.64
N ARG A 60 12.75 0.32 29.09
CA ARG A 60 12.82 0.44 30.18
C ARG A 60 13.51 0.76 30.55
#